data_39a72dd347a0c6d35788842989a3ad93
#
_entry.id   39a72dd347a0c6d35788842989a3ad93
#
_cell.length_a   1.000
_cell.length_b   1.000
_cell.length_c   1.000
_cell.angle_alpha   90.00
_cell.angle_beta   90.00
_cell.angle_gamma   90.00
#
_symmetry.space_group_name_H-M   'P 1'
#
loop_
_entity.id
_entity.type
_entity.pdbx_description
1 polymer ?
#
loop_
_entity_poly.entity_id
_entity_poly.type
_entity_poly.pdbx_seq_one_letter_code
_entity_poly.pdbx_strand_id
1 'polypeptide(L)'
;TGREPETVALRTPKGIVVEVAPLWCCRTDTGAACAIRKDGGDDVDVTTGLPVIASVVLEPDAPGVRIFGGEGVGRVTKPGLDQPVGEAAINHVPRRMIAEALEREAENAAYTGGFAVTISIEGGAETAKRTFNPHIGVEGGLSVLGTSGIVEPMSQQAILDTIQLEMNQAA
;
A
#
# COMPACT_ATOMS: atom_id res chain seq x y z
N THR A 1 17.55 -12.96 8.87
CA THR A 1 17.68 -14.42 8.89
C THR A 1 18.28 -14.99 7.60
N GLY A 2 18.26 -14.30 6.48
CA GLY A 2 18.84 -14.71 5.19
C GLY A 2 18.06 -15.79 4.43
N ARG A 3 16.88 -16.16 4.89
CA ARG A 3 15.98 -17.09 4.20
C ARG A 3 14.76 -16.33 3.68
N GLU A 4 14.29 -16.68 2.51
CA GLU A 4 13.02 -16.22 1.98
C GLU A 4 11.88 -16.91 2.74
N PRO A 5 10.87 -16.16 3.25
CA PRO A 5 9.75 -16.78 3.93
C PRO A 5 8.83 -17.46 2.91
N GLU A 6 8.32 -18.64 3.24
CA GLU A 6 7.27 -19.30 2.46
C GLU A 6 5.91 -18.60 2.64
N THR A 7 5.63 -18.17 3.86
CA THR A 7 4.44 -17.38 4.21
C THR A 7 4.81 -16.30 5.23
N VAL A 8 4.01 -15.23 5.25
CA VAL A 8 4.12 -14.14 6.22
C VAL A 8 2.77 -13.93 6.87
N ALA A 9 2.72 -13.94 8.20
CA ALA A 9 1.52 -13.60 8.95
C ALA A 9 1.39 -12.08 9.09
N LEU A 10 0.25 -11.54 8.68
CA LEU A 10 -0.09 -10.13 8.74
C LEU A 10 -1.31 -9.93 9.63
N ARG A 11 -1.23 -9.01 10.57
CA ARG A 11 -2.39 -8.57 11.35
C ARG A 11 -3.05 -7.37 10.67
N THR A 12 -4.32 -7.52 10.31
CA THR A 12 -5.11 -6.43 9.73
C THR A 12 -5.51 -5.37 10.76
N PRO A 13 -5.93 -4.16 10.37
CA PRO A 13 -6.46 -3.14 11.28
C PRO A 13 -7.63 -3.63 12.14
N LYS A 14 -8.43 -4.56 11.64
CA LYS A 14 -9.53 -5.22 12.40
C LYS A 14 -9.04 -6.33 13.35
N GLY A 15 -7.72 -6.57 13.44
CA GLY A 15 -7.13 -7.58 14.30
C GLY A 15 -7.15 -9.01 13.77
N ILE A 16 -7.65 -9.23 12.56
CA ILE A 16 -7.64 -10.54 11.90
C ILE A 16 -6.22 -10.83 11.43
N VAL A 17 -5.73 -12.04 11.69
CA VAL A 17 -4.44 -12.51 11.16
C VAL A 17 -4.69 -13.27 9.87
N VAL A 18 -4.02 -12.83 8.81
CA VAL A 18 -4.00 -13.49 7.50
C VAL A 18 -2.58 -13.95 7.18
N GLU A 19 -2.46 -15.11 6.54
CA GLU A 19 -1.20 -15.59 6.01
C GLU A 19 -1.15 -15.32 4.51
N VAL A 20 -0.06 -14.73 4.06
CA VAL A 20 0.18 -14.44 2.64
C VAL A 20 1.47 -15.08 2.19
N ALA A 21 1.46 -15.68 1.00
CA ALA A 21 2.65 -16.22 0.37
C ALA A 21 3.23 -15.16 -0.59
N PRO A 22 4.51 -14.78 -0.47
CA PRO A 22 5.14 -13.91 -1.44
C PRO A 22 5.23 -14.59 -2.81
N LEU A 23 5.10 -13.80 -3.88
CA LEU A 23 5.42 -14.25 -5.23
C LEU A 23 6.93 -14.46 -5.38
N TRP A 24 7.69 -13.56 -4.82
CA TRP A 24 9.14 -13.59 -4.73
C TRP A 24 9.62 -12.63 -3.64
N CYS A 25 10.79 -12.90 -3.10
CA CYS A 25 11.55 -11.99 -2.27
C CYS A 25 12.98 -11.95 -2.78
N CYS A 26 13.64 -10.81 -2.69
CA CYS A 26 15.05 -10.69 -3.01
C CYS A 26 15.74 -9.74 -2.04
N ARG A 27 17.03 -9.99 -1.80
CA ARG A 27 17.90 -9.07 -1.08
C ARG A 27 18.60 -8.16 -2.09
N THR A 28 18.79 -6.91 -1.71
CA THR A 28 19.64 -5.95 -2.42
C THR A 28 20.83 -5.58 -1.56
N ASP A 29 21.78 -4.83 -2.10
CA ASP A 29 22.96 -4.39 -1.34
C ASP A 29 22.59 -3.50 -0.14
N THR A 30 21.49 -2.78 -0.23
CA THR A 30 21.05 -1.80 0.77
C THR A 30 19.74 -2.17 1.49
N GLY A 31 19.15 -3.33 1.16
CA GLY A 31 17.87 -3.69 1.75
C GLY A 31 17.27 -4.97 1.18
N ALA A 32 15.98 -4.94 0.90
CA ALA A 32 15.23 -6.08 0.34
C ALA A 32 14.01 -5.60 -0.45
N ALA A 33 13.54 -6.44 -1.37
CA ALA A 33 12.25 -6.27 -2.03
C ALA A 33 11.45 -7.57 -1.99
N CYS A 34 10.13 -7.42 -1.95
CA CYS A 34 9.20 -8.54 -1.93
C CYS A 34 7.95 -8.18 -2.72
N ALA A 35 7.38 -9.15 -3.42
CA ALA A 35 6.12 -9.00 -4.13
C ALA A 35 5.05 -9.94 -3.59
N ILE A 36 3.83 -9.44 -3.50
CA ILE A 36 2.64 -10.20 -3.13
C ILE A 36 1.60 -10.02 -4.23
N ARG A 37 0.90 -11.08 -4.58
CA ARG A 37 -0.26 -11.00 -5.48
C ARG A 37 -1.45 -10.41 -4.72
N LYS A 38 -2.07 -9.36 -5.26
CA LYS A 38 -3.31 -8.83 -4.69
C LYS A 38 -4.40 -9.89 -4.79
N ASP A 39 -4.95 -10.24 -3.66
CA ASP A 39 -6.14 -11.09 -3.55
C ASP A 39 -7.38 -10.20 -3.43
N GLY A 40 -8.30 -10.30 -4.38
CA GLY A 40 -9.57 -9.60 -4.38
C GLY A 40 -10.71 -10.40 -3.75
N GLY A 41 -10.43 -11.61 -3.27
CA GLY A 41 -11.46 -12.52 -2.76
C GLY A 41 -12.50 -12.83 -3.84
N ASP A 42 -13.76 -12.85 -3.44
CA ASP A 42 -14.90 -13.11 -4.34
C ASP A 42 -15.35 -11.85 -5.11
N ASP A 43 -14.65 -10.72 -4.93
CA ASP A 43 -14.99 -9.48 -5.64
C ASP A 43 -14.41 -9.45 -7.05
N VAL A 44 -15.22 -8.99 -8.01
CA VAL A 44 -14.79 -8.78 -9.40
C VAL A 44 -14.07 -7.43 -9.49
N ASP A 45 -12.85 -7.38 -8.95
CA ASP A 45 -12.00 -6.20 -8.97
C ASP A 45 -10.95 -6.32 -10.09
N VAL A 46 -10.89 -5.33 -10.97
CA VAL A 46 -9.91 -5.27 -12.06
C VAL A 46 -8.45 -5.26 -11.59
N THR A 47 -8.23 -4.98 -10.32
CA THR A 47 -6.90 -4.98 -9.69
C THR A 47 -6.51 -6.33 -9.08
N THR A 48 -7.41 -7.31 -9.06
CA THR A 48 -7.14 -8.66 -8.57
C THR A 48 -6.02 -9.32 -9.38
N GLY A 49 -5.09 -9.94 -8.68
CA GLY A 49 -3.95 -10.64 -9.29
C GLY A 49 -2.74 -9.77 -9.62
N LEU A 50 -2.84 -8.43 -9.52
CA LEU A 50 -1.69 -7.56 -9.75
C LEU A 50 -0.60 -7.80 -8.70
N PRO A 51 0.68 -7.85 -9.10
CA PRO A 51 1.78 -7.86 -8.15
C PRO A 51 1.91 -6.51 -7.45
N VAL A 52 1.89 -6.53 -6.12
CA VAL A 52 2.21 -5.39 -5.26
C VAL A 52 3.60 -5.61 -4.68
N ILE A 53 4.50 -4.69 -4.95
CA ILE A 53 5.91 -4.79 -4.62
C ILE A 53 6.24 -3.78 -3.53
N ALA A 54 6.89 -4.22 -2.47
CA ALA A 54 7.49 -3.37 -1.46
C ALA A 54 9.01 -3.50 -1.54
N SER A 55 9.70 -2.39 -1.79
CA SER A 55 11.15 -2.28 -1.74
C SER A 55 11.54 -1.48 -0.50
N VAL A 56 12.37 -2.03 0.34
CA VAL A 56 12.85 -1.41 1.59
C VAL A 56 14.34 -1.21 1.52
N VAL A 57 14.78 0.01 1.75
CA VAL A 57 16.19 0.39 1.87
C VAL A 57 16.46 0.78 3.32
N LEU A 58 17.56 0.29 3.86
CA LEU A 58 18.02 0.65 5.20
C LEU A 58 18.66 2.05 5.17
N GLU A 59 18.31 2.89 6.14
CA GLU A 59 18.85 4.25 6.32
C GLU A 59 19.46 4.40 7.71
N PRO A 60 20.72 3.98 7.90
CA PRO A 60 21.35 3.97 9.23
C PRO A 60 21.40 5.34 9.91
N ASP A 61 21.54 6.39 9.11
CA ASP A 61 21.77 7.78 9.59
C ASP A 61 20.49 8.62 9.65
N ALA A 62 19.33 8.07 9.23
CA ALA A 62 18.06 8.79 9.17
C ALA A 62 16.95 7.96 9.86
N PRO A 63 16.66 8.19 11.15
CA PRO A 63 15.66 7.40 11.86
C PRO A 63 14.25 7.62 11.33
N GLY A 64 13.39 6.62 11.51
CA GLY A 64 11.98 6.63 11.12
C GLY A 64 11.71 5.92 9.80
N VAL A 65 10.44 5.94 9.37
CA VAL A 65 9.99 5.25 8.17
C VAL A 65 9.46 6.27 7.17
N ARG A 66 10.07 6.32 6.00
CA ARG A 66 9.64 7.15 4.87
C ARG A 66 9.01 6.26 3.80
N ILE A 67 7.82 6.61 3.31
CA ILE A 67 7.04 5.79 2.38
C ILE A 67 6.77 6.56 1.10
N PHE A 68 7.14 5.96 -0.03
CA PHE A 68 7.06 6.51 -1.37
C PHE A 68 6.18 5.65 -2.26
N GLY A 69 5.51 6.27 -3.24
CA GLY A 69 4.88 5.59 -4.35
C GLY A 69 5.86 5.44 -5.51
N GLY A 70 6.04 4.23 -5.97
CA GLY A 70 6.78 3.86 -7.17
C GLY A 70 5.87 3.67 -8.38
N GLU A 71 6.35 2.89 -9.35
CA GLU A 71 5.61 2.60 -10.58
C GLU A 71 4.23 1.99 -10.26
N GLY A 72 3.19 2.46 -10.96
CA GLY A 72 1.83 1.96 -10.83
C GLY A 72 1.06 2.43 -9.58
N VAL A 73 1.70 3.16 -8.67
CA VAL A 73 1.03 3.88 -7.59
C VAL A 73 0.72 5.30 -8.05
N GLY A 74 -0.55 5.71 -7.93
CA GLY A 74 -1.01 7.02 -8.35
C GLY A 74 -0.55 8.15 -7.45
N ARG A 75 -0.67 9.38 -7.98
CA ARG A 75 -0.47 10.62 -7.24
C ARG A 75 -1.79 11.35 -7.09
N VAL A 76 -1.96 12.00 -5.96
CA VAL A 76 -3.10 12.87 -5.67
C VAL A 76 -2.98 14.14 -6.50
N THR A 77 -4.01 14.46 -7.29
CA THR A 77 -4.07 15.66 -8.15
C THR A 77 -5.18 16.64 -7.75
N LYS A 78 -6.13 16.21 -6.91
CA LYS A 78 -7.22 17.05 -6.40
C LYS A 78 -7.24 17.07 -4.88
N PRO A 79 -7.67 18.19 -4.27
CA PRO A 79 -7.87 18.25 -2.82
C PRO A 79 -9.04 17.36 -2.36
N GLY A 80 -9.11 17.08 -1.05
CA GLY A 80 -10.19 16.28 -0.43
C GLY A 80 -9.89 14.79 -0.27
N LEU A 81 -8.78 14.30 -0.82
CA LEU A 81 -8.29 12.94 -0.55
C LEU A 81 -7.50 12.87 0.77
N ASP A 82 -7.24 11.66 1.24
CA ASP A 82 -6.50 11.39 2.48
C ASP A 82 -5.08 11.99 2.47
N GLN A 83 -4.43 12.00 1.30
CA GLN A 83 -3.10 12.58 1.12
C GLN A 83 -3.15 13.94 0.42
N PRO A 84 -2.20 14.84 0.72
CA PRO A 84 -2.08 16.13 0.04
C PRO A 84 -1.85 15.98 -1.47
N VAL A 85 -2.22 17.01 -2.22
CA VAL A 85 -1.93 17.10 -3.66
C VAL A 85 -0.43 17.00 -3.90
N GLY A 86 -0.04 16.16 -4.87
CA GLY A 86 1.34 15.87 -5.22
C GLY A 86 1.93 14.63 -4.51
N GLU A 87 1.30 14.17 -3.44
CA GLU A 87 1.75 12.98 -2.71
C GLU A 87 1.29 11.68 -3.39
N ALA A 88 1.99 10.58 -3.06
CA ALA A 88 1.57 9.26 -3.47
C ALA A 88 0.23 8.90 -2.83
N ALA A 89 -0.68 8.34 -3.61
CA ALA A 89 -2.02 7.94 -3.18
C ALA A 89 -1.97 6.67 -2.30
N ILE A 90 -1.21 6.73 -1.20
CA ILE A 90 -1.10 5.70 -0.17
C ILE A 90 -1.70 6.30 1.10
N ASN A 91 -2.88 5.84 1.50
CA ASN A 91 -3.62 6.41 2.62
C ASN A 91 -2.89 6.21 3.96
N HIS A 92 -3.32 6.96 5.00
CA HIS A 92 -2.68 6.93 6.33
C HIS A 92 -2.71 5.54 6.98
N VAL A 93 -3.76 4.74 6.78
CA VAL A 93 -3.86 3.39 7.38
C VAL A 93 -2.77 2.45 6.84
N PRO A 94 -2.61 2.23 5.52
CA PRO A 94 -1.49 1.41 5.02
C PRO A 94 -0.12 2.01 5.37
N ARG A 95 0.05 3.33 5.38
CA ARG A 95 1.30 3.96 5.82
C ARG A 95 1.63 3.58 7.27
N ARG A 96 0.66 3.65 8.16
CA ARG A 96 0.83 3.25 9.56
C ARG A 96 1.15 1.75 9.70
N MET A 97 0.42 0.87 9.00
CA MET A 97 0.68 -0.57 9.03
C MET A 97 2.10 -0.92 8.58
N ILE A 98 2.59 -0.26 7.52
CA ILE A 98 3.95 -0.44 7.01
C ILE A 98 4.97 0.02 8.07
N ALA A 99 4.76 1.20 8.66
CA ALA A 99 5.66 1.73 9.68
C ALA A 99 5.73 0.82 10.92
N GLU A 100 4.58 0.44 11.48
CA GLU A 100 4.48 -0.46 12.64
C GLU A 100 5.13 -1.83 12.37
N ALA A 101 4.99 -2.36 11.16
CA ALA A 101 5.63 -3.62 10.78
C ALA A 101 7.16 -3.50 10.76
N LEU A 102 7.69 -2.42 10.17
CA LEU A 102 9.14 -2.19 10.11
C LEU A 102 9.75 -1.86 11.47
N GLU A 103 9.08 -1.06 12.28
CA GLU A 103 9.51 -0.74 13.65
C GLU A 103 9.61 -2.01 14.51
N ARG A 104 8.63 -2.89 14.44
CA ARG A 104 8.67 -4.19 15.12
C ARG A 104 9.85 -5.06 14.66
N GLU A 105 10.10 -5.12 13.35
CA GLU A 105 11.25 -5.89 12.84
C GLU A 105 12.60 -5.23 13.16
N ALA A 106 12.64 -3.89 13.23
CA ALA A 106 13.81 -3.16 13.70
C ALA A 106 14.14 -3.50 15.18
N GLU A 107 13.11 -3.52 16.04
CA GLU A 107 13.24 -3.93 17.44
C GLU A 107 13.78 -5.37 17.55
N ASN A 108 13.19 -6.31 16.80
CA ASN A 108 13.62 -7.71 16.75
C ASN A 108 15.09 -7.88 16.30
N ALA A 109 15.54 -6.98 15.42
CA ALA A 109 16.89 -6.99 14.85
C ALA A 109 17.90 -6.11 15.64
N ALA A 110 17.45 -5.41 16.68
CA ALA A 110 18.21 -4.36 17.38
C ALA A 110 18.78 -3.29 16.40
N TYR A 111 18.02 -2.96 15.36
CA TYR A 111 18.37 -1.95 14.37
C TYR A 111 17.79 -0.59 14.79
N THR A 112 18.65 0.44 14.83
CA THR A 112 18.30 1.78 15.32
C THR A 112 18.20 2.83 14.21
N GLY A 113 18.53 2.48 12.97
CA GLY A 113 18.34 3.35 11.79
C GLY A 113 16.90 3.39 11.32
N GLY A 114 16.67 4.07 10.21
CA GLY A 114 15.37 4.16 9.58
C GLY A 114 15.26 3.36 8.28
N PHE A 115 14.13 3.58 7.61
CA PHE A 115 13.78 2.87 6.39
C PHE A 115 13.20 3.81 5.33
N ALA A 116 13.62 3.63 4.08
CA ALA A 116 12.93 4.16 2.92
C ALA A 116 12.17 3.01 2.23
N VAL A 117 10.84 3.14 2.14
CA VAL A 117 9.96 2.13 1.55
C VAL A 117 9.36 2.66 0.27
N THR A 118 9.47 1.92 -0.82
CA THR A 118 8.79 2.23 -2.07
C THR A 118 7.77 1.14 -2.36
N ILE A 119 6.50 1.53 -2.52
CA ILE A 119 5.42 0.64 -2.94
C ILE A 119 5.18 0.82 -4.42
N SER A 120 5.22 -0.28 -5.18
CA SER A 120 4.93 -0.30 -6.62
C SER A 120 3.84 -1.33 -6.93
N ILE A 121 3.12 -1.14 -8.02
CA ILE A 121 2.06 -2.05 -8.48
C ILE A 121 2.30 -2.31 -9.97
N GLU A 122 2.80 -3.50 -10.28
CA GLU A 122 3.07 -3.88 -11.68
C GLU A 122 1.76 -3.86 -12.49
N GLY A 123 1.77 -3.14 -13.63
CA GLY A 123 0.57 -2.91 -14.44
C GLY A 123 -0.44 -1.92 -13.83
N GLY A 124 -0.14 -1.31 -12.68
CA GLY A 124 -1.05 -0.43 -11.96
C GLY A 124 -1.45 0.82 -12.73
N ALA A 125 -0.54 1.42 -13.49
CA ALA A 125 -0.81 2.61 -14.28
C ALA A 125 -1.84 2.34 -15.40
N GLU A 126 -1.75 1.19 -16.07
CA GLU A 126 -2.70 0.81 -17.11
C GLU A 126 -4.05 0.41 -16.51
N THR A 127 -4.02 -0.36 -15.43
CA THR A 127 -5.23 -0.80 -14.73
C THR A 127 -6.00 0.39 -14.16
N ALA A 128 -5.33 1.42 -13.66
CA ALA A 128 -5.94 2.62 -13.10
C ALA A 128 -6.90 3.32 -14.08
N LYS A 129 -6.63 3.28 -15.38
CA LYS A 129 -7.51 3.83 -16.42
C LYS A 129 -8.89 3.18 -16.47
N ARG A 130 -9.03 1.98 -15.90
CA ARG A 130 -10.27 1.20 -15.84
C ARG A 130 -10.94 1.27 -14.47
N THR A 131 -10.40 2.08 -13.57
CA THR A 131 -10.92 2.30 -12.22
C THR A 131 -11.50 3.69 -12.08
N PHE A 132 -12.08 3.98 -10.91
CA PHE A 132 -12.62 5.31 -10.60
C PHE A 132 -11.52 6.33 -10.19
N ASN A 133 -10.27 5.90 -10.02
CA ASN A 133 -9.16 6.72 -9.55
C ASN A 133 -8.98 8.06 -10.31
N PRO A 134 -8.99 8.11 -11.65
CA PRO A 134 -8.83 9.38 -12.36
C PRO A 134 -9.95 10.39 -12.07
N HIS A 135 -11.18 9.92 -11.83
CA HIS A 135 -12.33 10.76 -11.53
C HIS A 135 -12.20 11.45 -10.16
N ILE A 136 -11.71 10.74 -9.17
CA ILE A 136 -11.50 11.26 -7.80
C ILE A 136 -10.20 12.04 -7.63
N GLY A 137 -9.38 12.17 -8.67
CA GLY A 137 -8.11 12.91 -8.60
C GLY A 137 -6.92 12.09 -8.15
N VAL A 138 -6.85 10.81 -8.57
CA VAL A 138 -5.65 9.97 -8.46
C VAL A 138 -5.20 9.63 -9.88
N GLU A 139 -4.04 10.10 -10.28
CA GLU A 139 -3.51 9.94 -11.63
C GLU A 139 -2.20 9.15 -11.66
N GLY A 140 -1.92 8.53 -12.80
CA GLY A 140 -0.67 7.80 -13.06
C GLY A 140 -0.58 6.41 -12.44
N GLY A 141 -1.60 5.97 -11.67
CA GLY A 141 -1.60 4.66 -11.04
C GLY A 141 -2.78 4.43 -10.12
N LEU A 142 -2.70 3.36 -9.35
CA LEU A 142 -3.72 2.94 -8.39
C LEU A 142 -3.49 3.60 -7.02
N SER A 143 -4.57 3.76 -6.26
CA SER A 143 -4.51 4.14 -4.85
C SER A 143 -4.35 2.91 -3.96
N VAL A 144 -3.67 3.09 -2.81
CA VAL A 144 -3.52 2.08 -1.75
C VAL A 144 -4.34 2.54 -0.54
N LEU A 145 -5.52 1.97 -0.37
CA LEU A 145 -6.53 2.45 0.60
C LEU A 145 -6.41 1.78 1.97
N GLY A 146 -6.57 0.46 2.05
CA GLY A 146 -6.29 -0.37 3.22
C GLY A 146 -7.07 -0.06 4.51
N THR A 147 -8.28 0.49 4.43
CA THR A 147 -9.06 0.90 5.61
C THR A 147 -9.37 -0.22 6.58
N SER A 148 -9.68 -1.42 6.10
CA SER A 148 -9.96 -2.60 6.93
C SER A 148 -8.92 -3.71 6.81
N GLY A 149 -8.04 -3.61 5.81
CA GLY A 149 -7.10 -4.67 5.43
C GLY A 149 -7.75 -5.87 4.74
N ILE A 150 -9.08 -5.93 4.74
CA ILE A 150 -9.88 -6.93 4.01
C ILE A 150 -10.94 -6.14 3.23
N VAL A 151 -11.05 -6.43 1.93
CA VAL A 151 -12.07 -5.80 1.09
C VAL A 151 -13.42 -6.42 1.43
N GLU A 152 -14.39 -5.58 1.75
CA GLU A 152 -15.80 -5.94 1.86
C GLU A 152 -16.53 -5.40 0.62
N PRO A 153 -16.82 -6.25 -0.37
CA PRO A 153 -17.50 -5.82 -1.59
C PRO A 153 -18.83 -5.15 -1.27
N MET A 154 -19.14 -4.07 -1.99
CA MET A 154 -20.43 -3.37 -1.84
C MET A 154 -20.72 -2.84 -0.42
N SER A 155 -19.69 -2.54 0.36
CA SER A 155 -19.89 -2.01 1.69
C SER A 155 -20.63 -0.66 1.62
N GLN A 156 -21.69 -0.51 2.44
CA GLN A 156 -22.46 0.75 2.52
C GLN A 156 -21.55 1.93 2.90
N GLN A 157 -20.54 1.68 3.74
CA GLN A 157 -19.59 2.70 4.15
C GLN A 157 -18.76 3.21 2.98
N ALA A 158 -18.30 2.34 2.07
CA ALA A 158 -17.55 2.75 0.89
C ALA A 158 -18.40 3.66 -0.05
N ILE A 159 -19.70 3.37 -0.17
CA ILE A 159 -20.62 4.20 -0.95
C ILE A 159 -20.78 5.58 -0.30
N LEU A 160 -21.00 5.63 1.01
CA LEU A 160 -21.13 6.87 1.76
C LEU A 160 -19.86 7.73 1.69
N ASP A 161 -18.69 7.11 1.83
CA ASP A 161 -17.40 7.79 1.76
C ASP A 161 -17.18 8.38 0.36
N THR A 162 -17.56 7.67 -0.70
CA THR A 162 -17.50 8.16 -2.08
C THR A 162 -18.42 9.38 -2.29
N ILE A 163 -19.67 9.30 -1.83
CA ILE A 163 -20.63 10.42 -1.93
C ILE A 163 -20.09 11.64 -1.16
N GLN A 164 -19.58 11.44 0.05
CA GLN A 164 -19.02 12.52 0.85
C GLN A 164 -17.80 13.17 0.18
N LEU A 165 -16.97 12.37 -0.47
CA LEU A 165 -15.81 12.86 -1.21
C LEU A 165 -16.25 13.72 -2.40
N GLU A 166 -17.21 13.26 -3.19
CA GLU A 166 -17.74 14.02 -4.33
C GLU A 166 -18.39 15.34 -3.89
N MET A 167 -19.15 15.31 -2.79
CA MET A 167 -19.74 16.53 -2.21
C MET A 167 -18.67 17.54 -1.79
N ASN A 168 -17.59 17.08 -1.15
CA ASN A 168 -16.49 17.94 -0.72
C ASN A 168 -15.67 18.52 -1.90
N GLN A 169 -15.63 17.83 -3.04
CA GLN A 169 -14.97 18.32 -4.25
C GLN A 169 -15.83 19.30 -5.06
N ALA A 170 -17.15 19.28 -4.87
CA ALA A 170 -18.09 20.15 -5.55
C ALA A 170 -18.36 21.46 -4.80
N ALA A 171 -17.96 21.55 -3.54
CA ALA A 171 -18.13 22.74 -2.68
C ALA A 171 -16.94 23.70 -2.80
#